data_a0c51da9198eb41fc4f96e8a860437fb
#
_entry.id   a0c51da9198eb41fc4f96e8a860437fb
#
_cell.length_a   1.000
_cell.length_b   1.000
_cell.length_c   1.000
_cell.angle_alpha   90.00
_cell.angle_beta   90.00
_cell.angle_gamma   90.00
#
_symmetry.space_group_name_H-M   'P 1'
#
loop_
_entity.id
_entity.type
_entity.pdbx_description
1 polymer ?
#
loop_
_entity_poly.entity_id
_entity_poly.type
_entity_poly.pdbx_seq_one_letter_code
_entity_poly.pdbx_strand_id
1 'polypeptide(L)'
;MNFIKHSELNGVHAMFSPSQSSWLRYDDQTMLDRYTGKYRTALGTEIHEYAAIQINLYLKVSSARNLVSGLTTYIYTKYQGLKQDAYGMLLIKHLEYIPQDVFETVKKYINDAIGFRMTPEQPLYHSEYFFGTADTISFRDNFLRIHDLKTGDQQARMEQLEIYAALFCLEYKFRPSDIQMELRLYQKNEIIFHNPGAEEIDPIIDKITYSPKMLDKETK
;
A
#
# COMPACT_ATOMS: atom_id res chain seq x y z
N MET A 1 -31.37 25.74 27.73
CA MET A 1 -30.13 24.91 27.88
C MET A 1 -29.20 25.28 26.76
N ASN A 2 -27.94 25.63 27.06
CA ASN A 2 -26.94 25.90 26.00
C ASN A 2 -26.12 24.63 25.78
N PHE A 3 -26.09 24.15 24.54
CA PHE A 3 -25.28 23.00 24.18
C PHE A 3 -23.77 23.37 24.13
N ILE A 4 -22.91 22.45 24.58
CA ILE A 4 -21.47 22.60 24.48
C ILE A 4 -21.10 22.50 22.99
N LYS A 5 -20.31 23.45 22.50
CA LYS A 5 -19.82 23.47 21.13
C LYS A 5 -18.49 22.73 21.07
N HIS A 6 -18.42 21.71 20.22
CA HIS A 6 -17.22 20.92 19.93
C HIS A 6 -16.75 21.23 18.50
N SER A 7 -16.31 22.47 18.26
CA SER A 7 -15.89 22.93 16.93
C SER A 7 -14.71 22.14 16.36
N GLU A 8 -13.89 21.57 17.23
CA GLU A 8 -12.76 20.70 16.90
C GLU A 8 -13.18 19.35 16.28
N LEU A 9 -14.43 18.95 16.50
CA LEU A 9 -14.97 17.69 15.96
C LEU A 9 -15.71 17.86 14.64
N ASN A 10 -15.80 19.08 14.10
CA ASN A 10 -16.49 19.33 12.83
C ASN A 10 -15.77 18.59 11.69
N GLY A 11 -16.53 17.70 10.99
CA GLY A 11 -16.00 16.87 9.91
C GLY A 11 -15.18 15.65 10.37
N VAL A 12 -15.06 15.45 11.69
CA VAL A 12 -14.37 14.28 12.25
C VAL A 12 -15.40 13.20 12.59
N HIS A 13 -15.14 11.97 12.15
CA HIS A 13 -15.94 10.81 12.51
C HIS A 13 -15.25 9.97 13.57
N ALA A 14 -15.96 9.77 14.71
CA ALA A 14 -15.47 8.86 15.73
C ALA A 14 -15.44 7.41 15.22
N MET A 15 -14.52 6.61 15.70
CA MET A 15 -14.44 5.17 15.37
C MET A 15 -15.73 4.43 15.76
N PHE A 16 -16.27 4.73 16.92
CA PHE A 16 -17.53 4.19 17.41
C PHE A 16 -18.59 5.29 17.34
N SER A 17 -18.93 5.70 16.12
CA SER A 17 -19.90 6.77 15.91
C SER A 17 -21.33 6.26 16.07
N PRO A 18 -22.28 7.12 16.49
CA PRO A 18 -23.71 6.76 16.58
C PRO A 18 -24.31 6.30 15.25
N SER A 19 -23.79 6.79 14.11
CA SER A 19 -24.23 6.39 12.77
C SER A 19 -23.82 4.95 12.39
N GLN A 20 -22.85 4.36 13.12
CA GLN A 20 -22.40 2.97 12.95
C GLN A 20 -22.73 2.17 14.20
N SER A 21 -23.99 2.11 14.59
CA SER A 21 -24.47 1.57 15.87
C SER A 21 -24.19 0.06 16.11
N SER A 22 -23.61 -0.65 15.13
CA SER A 22 -23.24 -2.07 15.27
C SER A 22 -22.31 -2.35 16.46
N TRP A 23 -21.49 -1.36 16.84
CA TRP A 23 -20.55 -1.47 17.98
C TRP A 23 -21.24 -1.71 19.32
N LEU A 24 -22.53 -1.35 19.46
CA LEU A 24 -23.33 -1.67 20.66
C LEU A 24 -23.46 -3.18 20.90
N ARG A 25 -23.24 -4.03 19.90
CA ARG A 25 -23.35 -5.50 19.98
C ARG A 25 -22.00 -6.19 20.02
N TYR A 26 -20.89 -5.40 20.02
CA TYR A 26 -19.56 -5.98 20.12
C TYR A 26 -19.26 -6.36 21.56
N ASP A 27 -18.63 -7.53 21.72
CA ASP A 27 -17.95 -7.87 22.96
C ASP A 27 -16.64 -7.08 23.08
N ASP A 28 -16.01 -7.16 24.24
CA ASP A 28 -14.77 -6.44 24.53
C ASP A 28 -13.64 -6.80 23.55
N GLN A 29 -13.56 -8.08 23.15
CA GLN A 29 -12.54 -8.55 22.21
C GLN A 29 -12.77 -7.94 20.81
N THR A 30 -14.00 -7.98 20.33
CA THR A 30 -14.35 -7.36 19.03
C THR A 30 -14.11 -5.86 19.03
N MET A 31 -14.39 -5.17 20.15
CA MET A 31 -14.08 -3.73 20.30
C MET A 31 -12.59 -3.49 20.19
N LEU A 32 -11.78 -4.28 20.90
CA LEU A 32 -10.31 -4.20 20.88
C LEU A 32 -9.74 -4.49 19.48
N ASP A 33 -10.25 -5.52 18.81
CA ASP A 33 -9.82 -5.91 17.47
C ASP A 33 -10.12 -4.82 16.43
N ARG A 34 -11.28 -4.17 16.53
CA ARG A 34 -11.63 -3.03 15.69
C ARG A 34 -10.72 -1.83 15.95
N TYR A 35 -10.46 -1.53 17.22
CA TYR A 35 -9.55 -0.45 17.61
C TYR A 35 -8.13 -0.69 17.09
N THR A 36 -7.58 -1.85 17.35
CA THR A 36 -6.21 -2.18 16.90
C THR A 36 -6.11 -2.29 15.38
N GLY A 37 -7.13 -2.85 14.71
CA GLY A 37 -7.20 -2.96 13.26
C GLY A 37 -7.13 -1.60 12.55
N LYS A 38 -7.79 -0.56 13.09
CA LYS A 38 -7.70 0.81 12.56
C LYS A 38 -6.26 1.33 12.56
N TYR A 39 -5.55 1.16 13.68
CA TYR A 39 -4.16 1.64 13.77
C TYR A 39 -3.20 0.80 12.94
N ARG A 40 -3.43 -0.51 12.80
CA ARG A 40 -2.65 -1.35 11.88
C ARG A 40 -2.78 -0.90 10.44
N THR A 41 -3.99 -0.58 9.97
CA THR A 41 -4.22 -0.06 8.62
C THR A 41 -3.51 1.28 8.43
N ALA A 42 -3.64 2.20 9.40
CA ALA A 42 -2.98 3.50 9.33
C ALA A 42 -1.45 3.36 9.35
N LEU A 43 -0.90 2.48 10.20
CA LEU A 43 0.54 2.19 10.22
C LEU A 43 1.02 1.56 8.91
N GLY A 44 0.19 0.73 8.26
CA GLY A 44 0.49 0.23 6.92
C GLY A 44 0.76 1.37 5.94
N THR A 45 -0.11 2.37 5.90
CA THR A 45 0.07 3.57 5.07
C THR A 45 1.36 4.32 5.43
N GLU A 46 1.63 4.56 6.71
CA GLU A 46 2.85 5.26 7.15
C GLU A 46 4.13 4.48 6.78
N ILE A 47 4.08 3.15 6.86
CA ILE A 47 5.19 2.28 6.46
C ILE A 47 5.46 2.40 4.95
N HIS A 48 4.42 2.38 4.10
CA HIS A 48 4.56 2.54 2.65
C HIS A 48 5.13 3.91 2.29
N GLU A 49 4.60 5.00 2.86
CA GLU A 49 5.13 6.34 2.63
C GLU A 49 6.59 6.47 3.06
N TYR A 50 6.93 5.95 4.25
CA TYR A 50 8.30 5.95 4.74
C TYR A 50 9.22 5.14 3.83
N ALA A 51 8.79 3.96 3.38
CA ALA A 51 9.56 3.13 2.46
C ALA A 51 9.81 3.86 1.13
N ALA A 52 8.80 4.53 0.57
CA ALA A 52 8.94 5.33 -0.65
C ALA A 52 9.97 6.46 -0.48
N ILE A 53 9.98 7.15 0.68
CA ILE A 53 10.98 8.18 1.00
C ILE A 53 12.39 7.58 1.03
N GLN A 54 12.59 6.45 1.73
CA GLN A 54 13.90 5.79 1.80
C GLN A 54 14.41 5.37 0.42
N ILE A 55 13.53 4.83 -0.44
CA ILE A 55 13.85 4.42 -1.81
C ILE A 55 14.25 5.62 -2.66
N ASN A 56 13.46 6.71 -2.63
CA ASN A 56 13.75 7.94 -3.36
C ASN A 56 15.07 8.60 -2.96
N LEU A 57 15.43 8.51 -1.68
CA LEU A 57 16.68 9.06 -1.14
C LEU A 57 17.86 8.07 -1.25
N TYR A 58 17.64 6.85 -1.76
CA TYR A 58 18.64 5.77 -1.82
C TYR A 58 19.24 5.42 -0.46
N LEU A 59 18.45 5.54 0.62
CA LEU A 59 18.86 5.27 1.99
C LEU A 59 18.55 3.82 2.38
N LYS A 60 19.54 2.94 2.26
CA LYS A 60 19.42 1.54 2.67
C LYS A 60 19.20 1.39 4.17
N VAL A 61 18.37 0.44 4.53
CA VAL A 61 18.05 0.09 5.93
C VAL A 61 18.96 -1.04 6.39
N SER A 62 19.77 -0.79 7.42
CA SER A 62 20.75 -1.76 7.94
C SER A 62 20.12 -2.82 8.84
N SER A 63 19.09 -2.47 9.61
CA SER A 63 18.41 -3.39 10.54
C SER A 63 16.94 -2.99 10.74
N ALA A 64 16.11 -3.95 11.18
CA ALA A 64 14.73 -3.66 11.58
C ALA A 64 14.66 -2.62 12.71
N ARG A 65 15.62 -2.65 13.67
CA ARG A 65 15.69 -1.64 14.74
C ARG A 65 15.86 -0.23 14.16
N ASN A 66 16.75 -0.05 13.18
CA ASN A 66 16.96 1.25 12.54
C ASN A 66 15.74 1.67 11.72
N LEU A 67 15.06 0.72 11.10
CA LEU A 67 13.78 0.98 10.41
C LEU A 67 12.74 1.53 11.40
N VAL A 68 12.52 0.85 12.52
CA VAL A 68 11.55 1.28 13.55
C VAL A 68 11.91 2.66 14.11
N SER A 69 13.19 2.90 14.40
CA SER A 69 13.66 4.21 14.88
C SER A 69 13.41 5.32 13.85
N GLY A 70 13.72 5.07 12.58
CA GLY A 70 13.49 6.02 11.49
C GLY A 70 12.00 6.29 11.27
N LEU A 71 11.18 5.24 11.26
CA LEU A 71 9.72 5.33 11.13
C LEU A 71 9.09 6.10 12.30
N THR A 72 9.56 5.86 13.53
CA THR A 72 9.12 6.62 14.70
C THR A 72 9.41 8.11 14.54
N THR A 73 10.63 8.45 14.12
CA THR A 73 11.02 9.84 13.85
C THR A 73 10.18 10.46 12.73
N TYR A 74 9.95 9.72 11.67
CA TYR A 74 9.12 10.14 10.54
C TYR A 74 7.68 10.46 10.99
N ILE A 75 7.01 9.54 11.70
CA ILE A 75 5.65 9.73 12.21
C ILE A 75 5.60 10.94 13.16
N TYR A 76 6.54 11.03 14.10
CA TYR A 76 6.62 12.17 15.02
C TYR A 76 6.71 13.49 14.25
N THR A 77 7.63 13.60 13.29
CA THR A 77 7.85 14.82 12.52
C THR A 77 6.65 15.18 11.65
N LYS A 78 6.01 14.16 11.03
CA LYS A 78 4.82 14.35 10.16
C LYS A 78 3.64 14.95 10.91
N TYR A 79 3.42 14.53 12.17
CA TYR A 79 2.27 14.95 12.96
C TYR A 79 2.56 16.07 13.97
N GLN A 80 3.82 16.39 14.23
CA GLN A 80 4.22 17.42 15.18
C GLN A 80 3.65 18.80 14.84
N GLY A 81 3.07 19.49 15.83
CA GLY A 81 2.52 20.83 15.68
C GLY A 81 1.18 20.89 14.94
N LEU A 82 0.64 19.74 14.53
CA LEU A 82 -0.68 19.64 13.90
C LEU A 82 -1.76 19.38 14.97
N LYS A 83 -3.04 19.66 14.66
CA LYS A 83 -4.18 19.22 15.50
C LYS A 83 -4.21 17.71 15.77
N GLN A 84 -3.35 16.95 15.11
CA GLN A 84 -3.24 15.50 15.15
C GLN A 84 -2.03 14.96 15.92
N ASP A 85 -1.35 15.79 16.72
CA ASP A 85 -0.21 15.34 17.55
C ASP A 85 -0.53 14.08 18.36
N ALA A 86 -1.70 14.07 19.03
CA ALA A 86 -2.16 12.93 19.80
C ALA A 86 -2.33 11.66 18.94
N TYR A 87 -2.75 11.81 17.69
CA TYR A 87 -2.89 10.70 16.77
C TYR A 87 -1.52 10.13 16.35
N GLY A 88 -0.56 11.00 16.04
CA GLY A 88 0.82 10.58 15.75
C GLY A 88 1.45 9.81 16.92
N MET A 89 1.25 10.27 18.15
CA MET A 89 1.74 9.57 19.35
C MET A 89 1.06 8.21 19.54
N LEU A 90 -0.22 8.07 19.20
CA LEU A 90 -0.92 6.79 19.22
C LEU A 90 -0.38 5.83 18.17
N LEU A 91 -0.09 6.30 16.96
CA LEU A 91 0.55 5.49 15.92
C LEU A 91 1.91 4.97 16.37
N ILE A 92 2.75 5.85 16.96
CA ILE A 92 4.07 5.45 17.50
C ILE A 92 3.91 4.36 18.55
N LYS A 93 2.99 4.53 19.50
CA LYS A 93 2.70 3.52 20.52
C LYS A 93 2.29 2.17 19.90
N HIS A 94 1.53 2.20 18.82
CA HIS A 94 1.06 0.97 18.16
C HIS A 94 2.14 0.28 17.33
N LEU A 95 3.30 0.89 17.08
CA LEU A 95 4.43 0.21 16.44
C LEU A 95 4.93 -1.00 17.24
N GLU A 96 4.80 -1.00 18.57
CA GLU A 96 5.18 -2.13 19.42
C GLU A 96 4.34 -3.39 19.19
N TYR A 97 3.12 -3.24 18.61
CA TYR A 97 2.24 -4.36 18.28
C TYR A 97 2.42 -4.87 16.84
N ILE A 98 3.31 -4.25 16.05
CA ILE A 98 3.66 -4.75 14.72
C ILE A 98 4.65 -5.90 14.87
N PRO A 99 4.37 -7.07 14.29
CA PRO A 99 5.28 -8.21 14.34
C PRO A 99 6.65 -7.89 13.75
N GLN A 100 7.71 -8.45 14.34
CA GLN A 100 9.09 -8.20 13.92
C GLN A 100 9.36 -8.60 12.47
N ASP A 101 8.71 -9.65 11.96
CA ASP A 101 8.82 -10.11 10.59
C ASP A 101 8.30 -9.10 9.57
N VAL A 102 7.34 -8.26 9.94
CA VAL A 102 6.90 -7.13 9.09
C VAL A 102 8.05 -6.15 8.87
N PHE A 103 8.78 -5.76 9.92
CA PHE A 103 9.91 -4.85 9.78
C PHE A 103 11.08 -5.46 9.00
N GLU A 104 11.31 -6.77 9.14
CA GLU A 104 12.29 -7.47 8.31
C GLU A 104 11.85 -7.50 6.83
N THR A 105 10.56 -7.69 6.58
CA THR A 105 9.97 -7.62 5.24
C THR A 105 10.19 -6.24 4.61
N VAL A 106 9.82 -5.17 5.32
CA VAL A 106 9.97 -3.78 4.85
C VAL A 106 11.43 -3.45 4.56
N LYS A 107 12.36 -3.89 5.43
CA LYS A 107 13.80 -3.72 5.20
C LYS A 107 14.25 -4.39 3.89
N LYS A 108 13.84 -5.64 3.65
CA LYS A 108 14.17 -6.35 2.41
C LYS A 108 13.61 -5.61 1.20
N TYR A 109 12.34 -5.23 1.25
CA TYR A 109 11.66 -4.50 0.18
C TYR A 109 12.38 -3.19 -0.18
N ILE A 110 12.68 -2.33 0.80
CA ILE A 110 13.41 -1.07 0.58
C ILE A 110 14.77 -1.33 -0.07
N ASN A 111 15.55 -2.27 0.49
CA ASN A 111 16.90 -2.53 0.04
C ASN A 111 16.95 -3.14 -1.37
N ASP A 112 15.99 -4.00 -1.71
CA ASP A 112 15.83 -4.58 -3.04
C ASP A 112 15.40 -3.51 -4.04
N ALA A 113 14.39 -2.69 -3.71
CA ALA A 113 13.94 -1.60 -4.57
C ALA A 113 15.09 -0.62 -4.90
N ILE A 114 15.92 -0.27 -3.90
CA ILE A 114 17.14 0.53 -4.11
C ILE A 114 18.15 -0.22 -4.99
N GLY A 115 18.37 -1.51 -4.71
CA GLY A 115 19.31 -2.34 -5.47
C GLY A 115 18.95 -2.45 -6.94
N PHE A 116 17.68 -2.61 -7.24
CA PHE A 116 17.12 -2.64 -8.60
C PHE A 116 16.85 -1.24 -9.17
N ARG A 117 17.15 -0.17 -8.44
CA ARG A 117 16.92 1.23 -8.84
C ARG A 117 15.49 1.46 -9.29
N MET A 118 14.52 1.04 -8.49
CA MET A 118 13.10 1.13 -8.78
C MET A 118 12.56 2.52 -8.43
N THR A 119 11.47 2.90 -9.10
CA THR A 119 10.70 4.11 -8.81
C THR A 119 9.55 3.73 -7.88
N PRO A 120 9.44 4.33 -6.68
CA PRO A 120 8.33 4.07 -5.78
C PRO A 120 7.09 4.86 -6.16
N GLU A 121 5.92 4.36 -5.73
CA GLU A 121 4.62 5.02 -5.85
C GLU A 121 4.32 5.50 -7.29
N GLN A 122 4.57 4.62 -8.27
CA GLN A 122 4.37 4.96 -9.68
C GLN A 122 2.93 4.72 -10.11
N PRO A 123 2.17 5.79 -10.45
CA PRO A 123 0.87 5.63 -11.08
C PRO A 123 0.98 5.00 -12.46
N LEU A 124 0.07 4.07 -12.75
CA LEU A 124 -0.14 3.48 -14.07
C LEU A 124 -1.59 3.73 -14.48
N TYR A 125 -1.80 4.23 -15.69
CA TYR A 125 -3.09 4.70 -16.15
C TYR A 125 -3.44 4.13 -17.53
N HIS A 126 -4.64 3.61 -17.66
CA HIS A 126 -5.23 3.26 -18.95
C HIS A 126 -6.49 4.07 -19.23
N SER A 127 -7.40 4.17 -18.26
CA SER A 127 -8.66 4.91 -18.37
C SER A 127 -9.17 5.31 -16.98
N GLU A 128 -10.25 6.10 -16.92
CA GLU A 128 -10.93 6.44 -15.66
C GLU A 128 -11.41 5.22 -14.85
N TYR A 129 -11.60 4.07 -15.50
CA TYR A 129 -11.99 2.82 -14.86
C TYR A 129 -10.81 1.94 -14.46
N PHE A 130 -9.64 2.11 -15.10
CA PHE A 130 -8.48 1.25 -14.92
C PHE A 130 -7.21 2.07 -14.74
N PHE A 131 -6.84 2.30 -13.50
CA PHE A 131 -5.58 2.91 -13.06
C PHE A 131 -5.24 2.41 -11.66
N GLY A 132 -4.03 2.62 -11.24
CA GLY A 132 -3.57 2.30 -9.89
C GLY A 132 -2.12 2.73 -9.68
N THR A 133 -1.64 2.63 -8.46
CA THR A 133 -0.27 2.99 -8.11
C THR A 133 0.49 1.73 -7.72
N ALA A 134 1.55 1.41 -8.45
CA ALA A 134 2.47 0.34 -8.11
C ALA A 134 3.40 0.80 -6.98
N ASP A 135 3.56 -0.01 -5.93
CA ASP A 135 4.42 0.34 -4.79
C ASP A 135 5.86 0.63 -5.25
N THR A 136 6.44 -0.22 -6.10
CA THR A 136 7.68 0.09 -6.82
C THR A 136 7.72 -0.60 -8.18
N ILE A 137 8.30 0.09 -9.16
CA ILE A 137 8.43 -0.39 -10.53
C ILE A 137 9.78 0.01 -11.14
N SER A 138 10.32 -0.83 -12.01
CA SER A 138 11.41 -0.46 -12.89
C SER A 138 11.30 -1.16 -14.24
N PHE A 139 11.71 -0.45 -15.30
CA PHE A 139 11.79 -1.02 -16.64
C PHE A 139 13.13 -0.66 -17.27
N ARG A 140 13.92 -1.66 -17.63
CA ARG A 140 15.24 -1.50 -18.27
C ARG A 140 15.56 -2.73 -19.12
N ASP A 141 16.17 -2.52 -20.25
CA ASP A 141 16.63 -3.59 -21.13
C ASP A 141 15.53 -4.62 -21.44
N ASN A 142 14.30 -4.12 -21.71
CA ASN A 142 13.09 -4.91 -21.91
C ASN A 142 12.73 -5.84 -20.73
N PHE A 143 13.15 -5.47 -19.53
CA PHE A 143 12.85 -6.20 -18.31
C PHE A 143 12.05 -5.32 -17.35
N LEU A 144 10.79 -5.70 -17.11
CA LEU A 144 9.87 -5.07 -16.16
C LEU A 144 9.97 -5.75 -14.80
N ARG A 145 10.19 -4.96 -13.75
CA ARG A 145 10.04 -5.42 -12.35
C ARG A 145 8.96 -4.62 -11.65
N ILE A 146 8.09 -5.31 -10.95
CA ILE A 146 7.08 -4.71 -10.07
C ILE A 146 7.17 -5.41 -8.72
N HIS A 147 7.35 -4.63 -7.66
CA HIS A 147 7.35 -5.14 -6.30
C HIS A 147 6.19 -4.53 -5.53
N ASP A 148 5.57 -5.31 -4.67
CA ASP A 148 4.45 -4.93 -3.81
C ASP A 148 4.75 -5.35 -2.37
N LEU A 149 4.53 -4.44 -1.42
CA LEU A 149 4.75 -4.62 0.00
C LEU A 149 3.42 -4.87 0.71
N LYS A 150 3.32 -5.95 1.45
CA LYS A 150 2.15 -6.25 2.28
C LYS A 150 2.53 -6.30 3.76
N THR A 151 1.95 -5.37 4.52
CA THR A 151 2.15 -5.26 5.98
C THR A 151 1.04 -5.93 6.79
N GLY A 152 -0.04 -6.38 6.12
CA GLY A 152 -1.19 -7.01 6.74
C GLY A 152 -1.09 -8.54 6.80
N ASP A 153 -2.01 -9.15 7.60
CA ASP A 153 -2.05 -10.59 7.83
C ASP A 153 -2.75 -11.39 6.73
N GLN A 154 -3.59 -10.74 5.91
CA GLN A 154 -4.29 -11.41 4.83
C GLN A 154 -3.31 -11.87 3.75
N GLN A 155 -3.52 -13.09 3.26
CA GLN A 155 -2.70 -13.61 2.18
C GLN A 155 -2.84 -12.71 0.95
N ALA A 156 -1.72 -12.18 0.51
CA ALA A 156 -1.65 -11.36 -0.68
C ALA A 156 -1.76 -12.22 -1.95
N ARG A 157 -2.24 -11.61 -3.02
CA ARG A 157 -2.45 -12.27 -4.30
C ARG A 157 -1.60 -11.63 -5.37
N MET A 158 -1.04 -12.46 -6.23
CA MET A 158 -0.16 -12.03 -7.32
C MET A 158 -0.93 -11.26 -8.40
N GLU A 159 -2.23 -11.52 -8.55
CA GLU A 159 -3.08 -10.93 -9.60
C GLU A 159 -3.04 -9.38 -9.59
N GLN A 160 -2.81 -8.76 -8.45
CA GLN A 160 -2.65 -7.30 -8.38
C GLN A 160 -1.44 -6.83 -9.20
N LEU A 161 -0.31 -7.54 -9.10
CA LEU A 161 0.92 -7.21 -9.81
C LEU A 161 0.80 -7.52 -11.30
N GLU A 162 0.10 -8.60 -11.65
CA GLU A 162 -0.22 -8.94 -13.05
C GLU A 162 -1.07 -7.86 -13.71
N ILE A 163 -2.05 -7.29 -12.97
CA ILE A 163 -2.85 -6.15 -13.44
C ILE A 163 -1.95 -4.91 -13.64
N TYR A 164 -1.00 -4.62 -12.75
CA TYR A 164 -0.05 -3.53 -12.97
C TYR A 164 0.86 -3.80 -14.18
N ALA A 165 1.30 -5.03 -14.41
CA ALA A 165 2.05 -5.38 -15.60
C ALA A 165 1.23 -5.17 -16.89
N ALA A 166 -0.05 -5.54 -16.89
CA ALA A 166 -0.97 -5.27 -17.99
C ALA A 166 -1.18 -3.77 -18.21
N LEU A 167 -1.38 -2.99 -17.16
CA LEU A 167 -1.50 -1.52 -17.24
C LEU A 167 -0.22 -0.89 -17.80
N PHE A 168 0.96 -1.35 -17.36
CA PHE A 168 2.23 -0.90 -17.92
C PHE A 168 2.31 -1.18 -19.43
N CYS A 169 1.98 -2.40 -19.86
CA CYS A 169 1.98 -2.76 -21.28
C CYS A 169 1.04 -1.87 -22.12
N LEU A 170 -0.16 -1.57 -21.60
CA LEU A 170 -1.13 -0.71 -22.27
C LEU A 170 -0.67 0.74 -22.34
N GLU A 171 -0.19 1.32 -21.25
CA GLU A 171 0.22 2.71 -21.16
C GLU A 171 1.45 3.00 -22.02
N TYR A 172 2.47 2.13 -21.93
CA TYR A 172 3.74 2.31 -22.64
C TYR A 172 3.81 1.59 -23.99
N LYS A 173 2.70 0.93 -24.41
CA LYS A 173 2.55 0.27 -25.71
C LYS A 173 3.56 -0.86 -25.98
N PHE A 174 3.88 -1.60 -24.94
CA PHE A 174 4.64 -2.84 -25.05
C PHE A 174 3.69 -4.02 -25.25
N ARG A 175 4.10 -5.00 -26.07
CA ARG A 175 3.44 -6.31 -26.07
C ARG A 175 4.06 -7.18 -24.98
N PRO A 176 3.26 -7.91 -24.20
CA PRO A 176 3.79 -8.82 -23.17
C PRO A 176 4.86 -9.79 -23.70
N SER A 177 4.74 -10.24 -24.96
CA SER A 177 5.70 -11.13 -25.62
C SER A 177 7.08 -10.49 -25.89
N ASP A 178 7.17 -9.16 -25.91
CA ASP A 178 8.41 -8.45 -26.26
C ASP A 178 9.25 -8.06 -25.05
N ILE A 179 8.76 -8.32 -23.84
CA ILE A 179 9.43 -7.97 -22.58
C ILE A 179 9.48 -9.17 -21.64
N GLN A 180 10.45 -9.15 -20.75
CA GLN A 180 10.51 -10.06 -19.60
C GLN A 180 9.91 -9.37 -18.37
N MET A 181 9.26 -10.14 -17.50
CA MET A 181 8.61 -9.63 -16.32
C MET A 181 9.03 -10.39 -15.06
N GLU A 182 9.23 -9.66 -13.97
CA GLU A 182 9.45 -10.21 -12.63
C GLU A 182 8.56 -9.47 -11.65
N LEU A 183 7.66 -10.19 -11.04
CA LEU A 183 6.74 -9.70 -10.01
C LEU A 183 7.18 -10.24 -8.65
N ARG A 184 7.29 -9.36 -7.66
CA ARG A 184 7.68 -9.76 -6.31
C ARG A 184 6.70 -9.22 -5.29
N LEU A 185 6.21 -10.13 -4.46
CA LEU A 185 5.34 -9.82 -3.35
C LEU A 185 6.08 -10.07 -2.04
N TYR A 186 6.19 -9.02 -1.22
CA TYR A 186 6.89 -9.03 0.05
C TYR A 186 5.88 -9.11 1.19
N GLN A 187 5.83 -10.22 1.91
CA GLN A 187 4.93 -10.43 3.05
C GLN A 187 5.53 -11.41 4.06
N LYS A 188 5.34 -11.18 5.36
CA LYS A 188 5.70 -12.11 6.45
C LYS A 188 7.14 -12.64 6.35
N ASN A 189 8.08 -11.73 6.08
CA ASN A 189 9.50 -12.02 5.90
C ASN A 189 9.83 -12.95 4.71
N GLU A 190 8.86 -13.21 3.84
CA GLU A 190 8.99 -13.99 2.61
C GLU A 190 8.94 -13.07 1.37
N ILE A 191 9.48 -13.57 0.27
CA ILE A 191 9.39 -12.96 -1.05
C ILE A 191 8.82 -14.00 -1.99
N ILE A 192 7.62 -13.75 -2.51
CA ILE A 192 6.97 -14.61 -3.49
C ILE A 192 7.30 -14.04 -4.87
N PHE A 193 7.84 -14.89 -5.73
CA PHE A 193 8.24 -14.52 -7.09
C PHE A 193 7.27 -15.07 -8.12
N HIS A 194 7.03 -14.29 -9.16
CA HIS A 194 6.33 -14.73 -10.34
C HIS A 194 6.92 -14.06 -11.59
N ASN A 195 7.10 -14.82 -12.64
CA ASN A 195 7.60 -14.34 -13.93
C ASN A 195 6.55 -14.67 -15.01
N PRO A 196 5.50 -13.81 -15.14
CA PRO A 196 4.41 -14.10 -16.04
C PRO A 196 4.87 -14.01 -17.50
N GLY A 197 4.30 -14.88 -18.31
CA GLY A 197 4.39 -14.82 -19.78
C GLY A 197 3.26 -14.02 -20.42
N ALA A 198 3.31 -13.89 -21.73
CA ALA A 198 2.26 -13.23 -22.50
C ALA A 198 0.90 -13.93 -22.31
N GLU A 199 0.89 -15.25 -22.18
CA GLU A 199 -0.32 -16.06 -21.99
C GLU A 199 -1.08 -15.75 -20.70
N GLU A 200 -0.41 -15.17 -19.70
CA GLU A 200 -1.03 -14.74 -18.44
C GLU A 200 -1.48 -13.28 -18.49
N ILE A 201 -0.72 -12.42 -19.17
CA ILE A 201 -0.95 -10.96 -19.19
C ILE A 201 -1.94 -10.55 -20.31
N ASP A 202 -1.89 -11.19 -21.49
CA ASP A 202 -2.77 -10.85 -22.61
C ASP A 202 -4.27 -10.95 -22.25
N PRO A 203 -4.75 -11.98 -21.53
CA PRO A 203 -6.17 -12.04 -21.11
C PRO A 203 -6.58 -10.89 -20.19
N ILE A 204 -5.67 -10.36 -19.36
CA ILE A 204 -5.91 -9.22 -18.49
C ILE A 204 -6.02 -7.95 -19.33
N ILE A 205 -5.12 -7.76 -20.29
CA ILE A 205 -5.15 -6.65 -21.28
C ILE A 205 -6.47 -6.65 -22.05
N ASP A 206 -6.88 -7.80 -22.56
CA ASP A 206 -8.14 -7.96 -23.30
C ASP A 206 -9.33 -7.53 -22.42
N LYS A 207 -9.37 -7.98 -21.18
CA LYS A 207 -10.42 -7.62 -20.24
C LYS A 207 -10.44 -6.13 -19.92
N ILE A 208 -9.28 -5.51 -19.64
CA ILE A 208 -9.16 -4.07 -19.41
C ILE A 208 -9.62 -3.26 -20.61
N THR A 209 -9.25 -3.69 -21.82
CA THR A 209 -9.58 -2.98 -23.07
C THR A 209 -11.05 -3.12 -23.47
N TYR A 210 -11.67 -4.26 -23.15
CA TYR A 210 -13.06 -4.55 -23.51
C TYR A 210 -14.07 -3.93 -22.54
N SER A 211 -13.78 -3.95 -21.24
CA SER A 211 -14.73 -3.55 -20.19
C SER A 211 -15.26 -2.12 -20.29
N PRO A 212 -14.47 -1.08 -20.63
CA PRO A 212 -14.98 0.27 -20.80
C PRO A 212 -16.06 0.37 -21.89
N LYS A 213 -15.89 -0.39 -22.98
CA LYS A 213 -16.86 -0.41 -24.08
C LYS A 213 -18.22 -0.97 -23.70
N MET A 214 -18.27 -1.83 -22.67
CA MET A 214 -19.51 -2.33 -22.08
C MET A 214 -20.14 -1.29 -21.13
N LEU A 215 -19.33 -0.71 -20.23
CA LEU A 215 -19.78 0.25 -19.24
C LEU A 215 -20.38 1.50 -19.90
N ASP A 216 -19.75 2.02 -20.95
CA ASP A 216 -20.24 3.17 -21.72
C ASP A 216 -21.57 2.93 -22.48
N LYS A 217 -21.95 1.67 -22.71
CA LYS A 217 -23.23 1.31 -23.36
C LYS A 217 -24.40 1.29 -22.40
N GLU A 218 -24.17 1.04 -21.11
CA GLU A 218 -25.22 0.99 -20.10
C GLU A 218 -25.53 2.38 -19.52
N THR A 219 -24.68 3.35 -19.77
CA THR A 219 -24.85 4.75 -19.31
C THR A 219 -25.53 5.67 -20.35
N LYS A 220 -25.88 5.14 -21.53
CA LYS A 220 -26.66 5.82 -22.59
C LYS A 220 -28.08 5.26 -22.69
#